data_92bbc8f6e0e3ff6247837d05533e199b
#
_entry.id   92bbc8f6e0e3ff6247837d05533e199b
#
_cell.length_a   1.000
_cell.length_b   1.000
_cell.length_c   1.000
_cell.angle_alpha   90.00
_cell.angle_beta   90.00
_cell.angle_gamma   90.00
#
_symmetry.space_group_name_H-M   'P 1'
#
loop_
_entity.id
_entity.type
_entity.pdbx_description
1 polymer ?
#
loop_
_entity_poly.entity_id
_entity_poly.type
_entity_poly.pdbx_seq_one_letter_code
_entity_poly.pdbx_strand_id
1 'polypeptide(L)'
;MKKVFSVMVALMMALSMIAAERGKLIHVDCSTSKNLKPQLAFCQETKDGQDVTTLLVKTVNVNQYNEFNDASRVLVRFADGAAVRLNKVPGSAVEKKKHTEKKGNATISFYDTYTSYEVSPEVIEKLETGIAIIKVRIVFKENDSKDYDIVEGYQAKMAEDLLKSYQEAVLKNRKVNGDTADDDF
;
A
#
# COMPACT_ATOMS: atom_id res chain seq x y z
N MET A 1 -2.32 -0.57 37.08
CA MET A 1 -1.81 0.52 36.22
C MET A 1 -1.12 0.05 34.95
N LYS A 2 -0.28 -1.02 34.93
CA LYS A 2 0.42 -1.49 33.70
C LYS A 2 -0.51 -2.00 32.56
N LYS A 3 -1.67 -2.58 32.86
CA LYS A 3 -2.60 -3.11 31.85
C LYS A 3 -3.38 -2.01 31.11
N VAL A 4 -3.66 -0.89 31.75
CA VAL A 4 -4.36 0.26 31.12
C VAL A 4 -3.44 0.96 30.13
N PHE A 5 -2.14 1.06 30.44
CA PHE A 5 -1.15 1.67 29.55
C PHE A 5 -0.96 0.87 28.26
N SER A 6 -0.96 -0.47 28.35
CA SER A 6 -0.82 -1.35 27.18
C SER A 6 -2.00 -1.28 26.22
N VAL A 7 -3.23 -1.15 26.76
CA VAL A 7 -4.45 -1.00 25.95
C VAL A 7 -4.49 0.38 25.29
N MET A 8 -4.03 1.43 25.97
CA MET A 8 -3.99 2.79 25.43
C MET A 8 -2.97 2.92 24.29
N VAL A 9 -1.80 2.29 24.42
CA VAL A 9 -0.78 2.26 23.35
C VAL A 9 -1.27 1.48 22.13
N ALA A 10 -1.93 0.32 22.34
CA ALA A 10 -2.50 -0.46 21.24
C ALA A 10 -3.66 0.26 20.54
N LEU A 11 -4.47 1.03 21.30
CA LEU A 11 -5.55 1.86 20.73
C LEU A 11 -5.00 3.05 19.93
N MET A 12 -3.90 3.67 20.39
CA MET A 12 -3.24 4.75 19.64
C MET A 12 -2.59 4.24 18.34
N MET A 13 -2.00 3.02 18.33
CA MET A 13 -1.45 2.45 17.10
C MET A 13 -2.53 2.03 16.10
N ALA A 14 -3.71 1.59 16.55
CA ALA A 14 -4.85 1.30 15.68
C ALA A 14 -5.47 2.58 15.08
N LEU A 15 -5.41 3.70 15.80
CA LEU A 15 -5.86 5.02 15.31
C LEU A 15 -4.91 5.63 14.27
N SER A 16 -3.60 5.30 14.31
CA SER A 16 -2.63 5.86 13.37
C SER A 16 -2.85 5.41 11.90
N MET A 17 -3.42 4.22 11.67
CA MET A 17 -3.80 3.81 10.31
C MET A 17 -5.03 4.56 9.75
N ILE A 18 -5.84 5.18 10.62
CA ILE A 18 -7.03 5.97 10.24
C ILE A 18 -6.63 7.43 9.96
N ALA A 19 -5.51 7.88 10.49
CA ALA A 19 -5.05 9.26 10.37
C ALA A 19 -4.12 9.53 9.18
N ALA A 20 -3.56 8.49 8.56
CA ALA A 20 -2.68 8.65 7.41
C ALA A 20 -3.49 9.04 6.16
N GLU A 21 -3.14 10.16 5.54
CA GLU A 21 -3.75 10.60 4.28
C GLU A 21 -3.32 9.71 3.13
N ARG A 22 -4.30 9.14 2.45
CA ARG A 22 -4.08 8.15 1.40
C ARG A 22 -4.33 8.72 0.01
N GLY A 23 -3.40 8.47 -0.88
CA GLY A 23 -3.59 8.63 -2.32
C GLY A 23 -4.55 7.58 -2.91
N LYS A 24 -4.79 7.66 -4.19
CA LYS A 24 -5.65 6.73 -4.92
C LYS A 24 -5.07 5.31 -4.90
N LEU A 25 -5.92 4.30 -4.68
CA LEU A 25 -5.57 2.89 -4.85
C LEU A 25 -5.40 2.56 -6.35
N ILE A 26 -4.24 2.06 -6.72
CA ILE A 26 -3.85 1.71 -8.08
C ILE A 26 -3.83 0.19 -8.23
N HIS A 27 -4.55 -0.36 -9.19
CA HIS A 27 -4.49 -1.78 -9.51
C HIS A 27 -3.14 -2.15 -10.13
N VAL A 28 -2.55 -3.24 -9.66
CA VAL A 28 -1.39 -3.84 -10.33
C VAL A 28 -1.88 -4.54 -11.60
N ASP A 29 -1.61 -3.96 -12.77
CA ASP A 29 -2.04 -4.50 -14.05
C ASP A 29 -1.20 -5.71 -14.46
N CYS A 30 -1.67 -6.87 -14.03
CA CYS A 30 -1.08 -8.20 -14.26
C CYS A 30 -2.13 -9.15 -14.86
N SER A 31 -1.72 -10.35 -15.25
CA SER A 31 -2.58 -11.37 -15.83
C SER A 31 -3.64 -11.97 -14.87
N THR A 32 -3.59 -11.60 -13.59
CA THR A 32 -4.57 -12.04 -12.59
C THR A 32 -5.97 -11.46 -12.88
N SER A 33 -7.04 -12.19 -12.55
CA SER A 33 -8.42 -11.70 -12.66
C SER A 33 -8.59 -10.34 -11.98
N LYS A 34 -9.35 -9.43 -12.60
CA LYS A 34 -9.52 -8.03 -12.16
C LYS A 34 -9.83 -7.90 -10.66
N ASN A 35 -10.74 -8.75 -10.14
CA ASN A 35 -11.16 -8.71 -8.74
C ASN A 35 -10.13 -9.29 -7.75
N LEU A 36 -9.07 -9.93 -8.25
CA LEU A 36 -7.99 -10.52 -7.46
C LEU A 36 -6.65 -9.80 -7.65
N LYS A 37 -6.62 -8.75 -8.46
CA LYS A 37 -5.42 -7.91 -8.62
C LYS A 37 -5.12 -7.20 -7.30
N PRO A 38 -3.86 -7.19 -6.85
CA PRO A 38 -3.49 -6.35 -5.72
C PRO A 38 -3.64 -4.87 -6.09
N GLN A 39 -3.81 -4.04 -5.08
CA GLN A 39 -3.85 -2.59 -5.23
C GLN A 39 -2.80 -1.97 -4.32
N LEU A 40 -2.18 -0.92 -4.80
CA LEU A 40 -1.16 -0.16 -4.09
C LEU A 40 -1.61 1.29 -3.94
N ALA A 41 -1.30 1.92 -2.81
CA ALA A 41 -1.48 3.36 -2.63
C ALA A 41 -0.39 3.89 -1.70
N PHE A 42 0.10 5.09 -1.96
CA PHE A 42 0.90 5.78 -0.97
C PHE A 42 0.04 6.39 0.12
N CYS A 43 0.55 6.38 1.34
CA CYS A 43 -0.01 7.07 2.49
C CYS A 43 1.05 7.99 3.07
N GLN A 44 0.63 9.16 3.54
CA GLN A 44 1.47 10.14 4.20
C GLN A 44 0.86 10.52 5.54
N GLU A 45 1.68 10.58 6.57
CA GLU A 45 1.30 11.09 7.88
C GLU A 45 2.43 11.95 8.44
N THR A 46 2.11 12.97 9.23
CA THR A 46 3.11 13.72 9.98
C THR A 46 3.15 13.16 11.40
N LYS A 47 4.29 12.59 11.78
CA LYS A 47 4.50 11.98 13.08
C LYS A 47 5.70 12.63 13.76
N ASP A 48 5.48 13.15 14.96
CA ASP A 48 6.54 13.86 15.73
C ASP A 48 7.20 15.00 14.91
N GLY A 49 6.41 15.68 14.06
CA GLY A 49 6.89 16.76 13.19
C GLY A 49 7.67 16.30 11.96
N GLN A 50 7.68 15.00 11.67
CA GLN A 50 8.32 14.44 10.48
C GLN A 50 7.29 13.75 9.59
N ASP A 51 7.40 14.00 8.30
CA ASP A 51 6.56 13.34 7.30
C ASP A 51 7.04 11.91 7.05
N VAL A 52 6.15 10.97 7.29
CA VAL A 52 6.39 9.54 7.08
C VAL A 52 5.55 9.05 5.90
N THR A 53 6.24 8.50 4.91
CA THR A 53 5.60 7.89 3.73
C THR A 53 5.57 6.37 3.85
N THR A 54 4.41 5.79 3.65
CA THR A 54 4.24 4.33 3.61
C THR A 54 3.52 3.90 2.34
N LEU A 55 3.72 2.64 1.93
CA LEU A 55 2.97 2.01 0.84
C LEU A 55 1.92 1.07 1.42
N LEU A 56 0.66 1.41 1.25
CA LEU A 56 -0.45 0.53 1.56
C LEU A 56 -0.61 -0.50 0.43
N VAL A 57 -0.63 -1.76 0.81
CA VAL A 57 -0.89 -2.88 -0.11
C VAL A 57 -2.20 -3.53 0.26
N LYS A 58 -3.14 -3.53 -0.67
CA LYS A 58 -4.38 -4.29 -0.59
C LYS A 58 -4.21 -5.58 -1.40
N THR A 59 -4.45 -6.72 -0.78
CA THR A 59 -4.54 -8.02 -1.46
C THR A 59 -5.94 -8.60 -1.32
N VAL A 60 -6.38 -9.36 -2.31
CA VAL A 60 -7.72 -9.96 -2.35
C VAL A 60 -7.60 -11.46 -2.55
N ASN A 61 -8.41 -12.23 -1.82
CA ASN A 61 -8.54 -13.68 -1.98
C ASN A 61 -10.01 -14.06 -1.91
N VAL A 62 -10.40 -15.18 -2.52
CA VAL A 62 -11.80 -15.67 -2.54
C VAL A 62 -12.11 -16.68 -1.44
N ASN A 63 -11.10 -17.24 -0.78
CA ASN A 63 -11.29 -18.32 0.18
C ASN A 63 -11.10 -17.86 1.63
N GLN A 64 -10.07 -17.02 1.86
CA GLN A 64 -9.64 -16.60 3.20
C GLN A 64 -8.85 -15.31 3.12
N TYR A 65 -8.59 -14.68 4.26
CA TYR A 65 -7.66 -13.55 4.33
C TYR A 65 -6.23 -14.03 4.09
N ASN A 66 -5.43 -13.20 3.40
CA ASN A 66 -4.00 -13.40 3.34
C ASN A 66 -3.40 -13.12 4.71
N GLU A 67 -2.45 -13.95 5.13
CA GLU A 67 -1.77 -13.83 6.42
C GLU A 67 -0.47 -13.06 6.24
N PHE A 68 -0.33 -11.97 6.99
CA PHE A 68 0.89 -11.16 7.03
C PHE A 68 1.50 -11.22 8.42
N ASN A 69 2.81 -11.27 8.49
CA ASN A 69 3.59 -11.22 9.72
C ASN A 69 4.74 -10.21 9.58
N ASP A 70 5.63 -10.12 10.55
CA ASP A 70 6.73 -9.16 10.54
C ASP A 70 7.82 -9.46 9.49
N ALA A 71 7.86 -10.70 8.95
CA ALA A 71 8.72 -11.04 7.81
C ALA A 71 8.12 -10.67 6.44
N SER A 72 6.87 -10.15 6.42
CA SER A 72 6.20 -9.75 5.18
C SER A 72 6.92 -8.56 4.54
N ARG A 73 7.03 -8.60 3.21
CA ARG A 73 7.72 -7.57 2.43
C ARG A 73 7.15 -7.48 1.03
N VAL A 74 7.37 -6.34 0.41
CA VAL A 74 7.12 -6.13 -1.01
C VAL A 74 8.45 -5.90 -1.73
N LEU A 75 8.62 -6.52 -2.89
CA LEU A 75 9.73 -6.22 -3.78
C LEU A 75 9.15 -5.60 -5.05
N VAL A 76 9.64 -4.42 -5.39
CA VAL A 76 9.29 -3.71 -6.62
C VAL A 76 10.49 -3.80 -7.55
N ARG A 77 10.30 -4.37 -8.73
CA ARG A 77 11.33 -4.45 -9.76
C ARG A 77 11.07 -3.43 -10.85
N PHE A 78 12.08 -2.65 -11.14
CA PHE A 78 12.06 -1.60 -12.16
C PHE A 78 12.70 -2.06 -13.47
N ALA A 79 12.39 -1.34 -14.57
CA ALA A 79 12.88 -1.66 -15.89
C ALA A 79 14.40 -1.46 -16.07
N ASP A 80 15.02 -0.65 -15.23
CA ASP A 80 16.48 -0.47 -15.17
C ASP A 80 17.22 -1.65 -14.49
N GLY A 81 16.48 -2.68 -14.08
CA GLY A 81 17.01 -3.87 -13.41
C GLY A 81 17.09 -3.76 -11.89
N ALA A 82 16.87 -2.59 -11.31
CA ALA A 82 16.84 -2.44 -9.86
C ALA A 82 15.65 -3.17 -9.23
N ALA A 83 15.87 -3.70 -8.04
CA ALA A 83 14.82 -4.32 -7.22
C ALA A 83 14.87 -3.73 -5.82
N VAL A 84 13.83 -2.99 -5.45
CA VAL A 84 13.72 -2.33 -4.14
C VAL A 84 12.85 -3.18 -3.23
N ARG A 85 13.34 -3.41 -2.02
CA ARG A 85 12.63 -4.15 -0.97
C ARG A 85 12.01 -3.17 0.02
N LEU A 86 10.70 -3.33 0.25
CA LEU A 86 9.93 -2.60 1.24
C LEU A 86 9.54 -3.57 2.36
N ASN A 87 9.93 -3.27 3.59
CA ASN A 87 9.60 -4.10 4.75
C ASN A 87 8.26 -3.64 5.33
N LYS A 88 7.52 -4.57 5.92
CA LYS A 88 6.30 -4.23 6.65
C LYS A 88 6.63 -3.25 7.78
N VAL A 89 5.81 -2.24 7.95
CA VAL A 89 5.94 -1.29 9.07
C VAL A 89 5.80 -2.07 10.39
N PRO A 90 6.80 -2.02 11.28
CA PRO A 90 6.76 -2.75 12.55
C PRO A 90 5.54 -2.38 13.38
N GLY A 91 4.85 -3.37 13.92
CA GLY A 91 3.65 -3.15 14.75
C GLY A 91 2.43 -2.62 14.01
N SER A 92 2.50 -2.39 12.69
CA SER A 92 1.32 -1.96 11.93
C SER A 92 0.23 -3.04 11.94
N ALA A 93 -1.01 -2.60 12.14
CA ALA A 93 -2.17 -3.48 12.09
C ALA A 93 -2.37 -4.03 10.66
N VAL A 94 -2.84 -5.27 10.58
CA VAL A 94 -3.32 -5.87 9.33
C VAL A 94 -4.84 -5.72 9.33
N GLU A 95 -5.35 -4.82 8.48
CA GLU A 95 -6.79 -4.61 8.37
C GLU A 95 -7.40 -5.68 7.45
N LYS A 96 -8.56 -6.24 7.86
CA LYS A 96 -9.26 -7.30 7.14
C LYS A 96 -10.70 -6.88 6.89
N LYS A 97 -11.12 -6.93 5.61
CA LYS A 97 -12.51 -6.64 5.21
C LYS A 97 -13.05 -7.78 4.36
N LYS A 98 -14.29 -8.17 4.61
CA LYS A 98 -15.01 -9.14 3.77
C LYS A 98 -16.12 -8.42 3.03
N HIS A 99 -16.24 -8.68 1.73
CA HIS A 99 -17.40 -8.26 0.94
C HIS A 99 -17.88 -9.40 0.05
N THR A 100 -19.10 -9.30 -0.46
CA THR A 100 -19.70 -10.32 -1.32
C THR A 100 -20.24 -9.68 -2.58
N GLU A 101 -20.05 -10.37 -3.70
CA GLU A 101 -20.64 -10.00 -4.98
C GLU A 101 -21.55 -11.10 -5.50
N LYS A 102 -22.71 -10.72 -6.03
CA LYS A 102 -23.59 -11.65 -6.74
C LYS A 102 -23.19 -11.72 -8.20
N LYS A 103 -22.97 -12.95 -8.71
CA LYS A 103 -22.65 -13.21 -10.10
C LYS A 103 -23.62 -14.28 -10.64
N GLY A 104 -24.71 -13.84 -11.25
CA GLY A 104 -25.85 -14.72 -11.57
C GLY A 104 -26.50 -15.24 -10.27
N ASN A 105 -26.65 -16.56 -10.16
CA ASN A 105 -27.20 -17.23 -8.98
C ASN A 105 -26.16 -17.55 -7.90
N ALA A 106 -24.88 -17.28 -8.15
CA ALA A 106 -23.79 -17.52 -7.19
C ALA A 106 -23.45 -16.26 -6.40
N THR A 107 -23.15 -16.45 -5.10
CA THR A 107 -22.56 -15.40 -4.25
C THR A 107 -21.10 -15.73 -4.02
N ILE A 108 -20.21 -14.82 -4.39
CA ILE A 108 -18.76 -14.95 -4.21
C ILE A 108 -18.34 -14.04 -3.07
N SER A 109 -17.64 -14.60 -2.08
CA SER A 109 -17.02 -13.81 -0.99
C SER A 109 -15.59 -13.45 -1.37
N PHE A 110 -15.25 -12.18 -1.15
CA PHE A 110 -13.88 -11.66 -1.29
C PHE A 110 -13.36 -11.24 0.08
N TYR A 111 -12.09 -11.54 0.32
CA TYR A 111 -11.39 -11.29 1.58
C TYR A 111 -10.24 -10.34 1.31
N ASP A 112 -10.48 -9.05 1.59
CA ASP A 112 -9.49 -7.98 1.44
C ASP A 112 -8.58 -7.93 2.66
N THR A 113 -7.28 -7.85 2.42
CA THR A 113 -6.29 -7.66 3.48
C THR A 113 -5.42 -6.46 3.13
N TYR A 114 -5.26 -5.53 4.07
CA TYR A 114 -4.49 -4.30 3.92
C TYR A 114 -3.29 -4.32 4.86
N THR A 115 -2.13 -3.95 4.36
CA THR A 115 -0.87 -3.94 5.11
C THR A 115 0.00 -2.80 4.63
N SER A 116 0.68 -2.10 5.55
CA SER A 116 1.55 -0.96 5.26
C SER A 116 3.03 -1.37 5.27
N TYR A 117 3.79 -0.78 4.35
CA TYR A 117 5.21 -1.02 4.16
C TYR A 117 5.98 0.29 4.19
N GLU A 118 7.18 0.26 4.78
CA GLU A 118 8.10 1.39 4.78
C GLU A 118 8.57 1.68 3.36
N VAL A 119 8.57 2.95 2.98
CA VAL A 119 9.01 3.39 1.65
C VAL A 119 10.40 4.00 1.77
N SER A 120 11.34 3.49 0.98
CA SER A 120 12.66 4.12 0.84
C SER A 120 12.60 5.28 -0.15
N PRO A 121 13.41 6.34 0.05
CA PRO A 121 13.53 7.45 -0.90
C PRO A 121 13.83 7.01 -2.33
N GLU A 122 14.59 5.92 -2.49
CA GLU A 122 14.92 5.33 -3.80
C GLU A 122 13.68 4.99 -4.64
N VAL A 123 12.59 4.51 -4.01
CA VAL A 123 11.35 4.20 -4.74
C VAL A 123 10.74 5.48 -5.31
N ILE A 124 10.69 6.54 -4.52
CA ILE A 124 10.14 7.83 -4.94
C ILE A 124 10.97 8.41 -6.08
N GLU A 125 12.29 8.43 -5.93
CA GLU A 125 13.22 8.90 -6.97
C GLU A 125 13.04 8.16 -8.31
N LYS A 126 12.90 6.83 -8.27
CA LYS A 126 12.64 6.04 -9.48
C LYS A 126 11.30 6.35 -10.13
N LEU A 127 10.26 6.61 -9.33
CA LEU A 127 8.96 7.02 -9.85
C LEU A 127 9.02 8.43 -10.48
N GLU A 128 9.70 9.37 -9.82
CA GLU A 128 9.90 10.75 -10.32
C GLU A 128 10.70 10.80 -11.63
N THR A 129 11.67 9.90 -11.77
CA THR A 129 12.45 9.77 -13.02
C THR A 129 11.71 8.97 -14.11
N GLY A 130 10.50 8.49 -13.83
CA GLY A 130 9.64 7.80 -14.81
C GLY A 130 10.10 6.38 -15.16
N ILE A 131 10.94 5.75 -14.31
CA ILE A 131 11.40 4.38 -14.55
C ILE A 131 10.22 3.42 -14.35
N ALA A 132 9.90 2.65 -15.39
CA ALA A 132 8.76 1.74 -15.40
C ALA A 132 8.89 0.61 -14.36
N ILE A 133 7.77 0.21 -13.78
CA ILE A 133 7.69 -0.96 -12.90
C ILE A 133 7.32 -2.18 -13.73
N ILE A 134 8.15 -3.22 -13.69
CA ILE A 134 7.94 -4.45 -14.47
C ILE A 134 7.37 -5.60 -13.64
N LYS A 135 7.58 -5.60 -12.33
CA LYS A 135 7.10 -6.67 -11.44
C LYS A 135 6.88 -6.16 -10.02
N VAL A 136 5.85 -6.68 -9.36
CA VAL A 136 5.64 -6.57 -7.93
C VAL A 136 5.59 -7.98 -7.35
N ARG A 137 6.42 -8.28 -6.35
CA ARG A 137 6.33 -9.51 -5.56
C ARG A 137 5.85 -9.15 -4.16
N ILE A 138 4.80 -9.82 -3.70
CA ILE A 138 4.30 -9.71 -2.33
C ILE A 138 4.68 -10.99 -1.59
N VAL A 139 5.49 -10.86 -0.55
CA VAL A 139 5.82 -11.94 0.38
C VAL A 139 4.90 -11.78 1.59
N PHE A 140 4.02 -12.74 1.78
CA PHE A 140 3.02 -12.73 2.85
C PHE A 140 3.65 -13.15 4.19
N LYS A 141 4.42 -14.23 4.15
CA LYS A 141 5.21 -14.78 5.26
C LYS A 141 6.39 -15.58 4.68
N GLU A 142 7.22 -16.11 5.53
CA GLU A 142 8.33 -16.97 5.09
C GLU A 142 7.79 -18.12 4.21
N ASN A 143 8.41 -18.33 3.06
CA ASN A 143 8.01 -19.32 2.04
C ASN A 143 6.62 -19.16 1.41
N ASP A 144 5.95 -18.03 1.61
CA ASP A 144 4.67 -17.74 0.97
C ASP A 144 4.74 -16.39 0.26
N SER A 145 4.79 -16.42 -1.07
CA SER A 145 4.89 -15.21 -1.89
C SER A 145 4.15 -15.35 -3.21
N LYS A 146 3.78 -14.23 -3.79
CA LYS A 146 3.14 -14.17 -5.09
C LYS A 146 3.76 -13.09 -5.97
N ASP A 147 4.08 -13.47 -7.20
CA ASP A 147 4.60 -12.58 -8.24
C ASP A 147 3.45 -12.03 -9.08
N TYR A 148 3.57 -10.75 -9.39
CA TYR A 148 2.68 -10.02 -10.28
C TYR A 148 3.53 -9.32 -11.35
N ASP A 149 3.68 -9.97 -12.49
CA ASP A 149 4.33 -9.39 -13.65
C ASP A 149 3.40 -8.37 -14.29
N ILE A 150 3.86 -7.13 -14.43
CA ILE A 150 3.08 -6.05 -15.03
C ILE A 150 3.01 -6.27 -16.54
N VAL A 151 1.80 -6.22 -17.09
CA VAL A 151 1.59 -6.35 -18.53
C VAL A 151 2.37 -5.26 -19.25
N GLU A 152 3.11 -5.60 -20.31
CA GLU A 152 4.07 -4.71 -21.00
C GLU A 152 3.35 -3.42 -21.37
N GLY A 153 2.47 -3.08 -21.88
CA GLY A 153 1.84 -1.77 -22.19
C GLY A 153 1.38 -0.95 -20.95
N TYR A 154 1.46 -1.51 -19.74
CA TYR A 154 1.02 -0.84 -18.50
C TYR A 154 2.16 -0.51 -17.53
N GLN A 155 3.39 -0.90 -17.85
CA GLN A 155 4.55 -0.75 -16.97
C GLN A 155 4.86 0.71 -16.62
N ALA A 156 4.97 1.56 -17.64
CA ALA A 156 5.19 3.00 -17.45
C ALA A 156 3.99 3.67 -16.77
N LYS A 157 2.78 3.32 -17.20
CA LYS A 157 1.54 3.83 -16.61
C LYS A 157 1.42 3.47 -15.12
N MET A 158 1.84 2.29 -14.71
CA MET A 158 1.85 1.86 -13.32
C MET A 158 2.75 2.78 -12.46
N ALA A 159 3.94 3.12 -12.96
CA ALA A 159 4.86 4.04 -12.28
C ALA A 159 4.24 5.45 -12.18
N GLU A 160 3.68 5.96 -13.25
CA GLU A 160 3.01 7.27 -13.29
C GLU A 160 1.81 7.32 -12.32
N ASP A 161 0.95 6.31 -12.33
CA ASP A 161 -0.23 6.26 -11.46
C ASP A 161 0.17 6.17 -9.97
N LEU A 162 1.25 5.43 -9.65
CA LEU A 162 1.80 5.38 -8.29
C LEU A 162 2.42 6.72 -7.87
N LEU A 163 3.12 7.41 -8.77
CA LEU A 163 3.63 8.75 -8.49
C LEU A 163 2.48 9.73 -8.18
N LYS A 164 1.40 9.69 -8.96
CA LYS A 164 0.19 10.49 -8.68
C LYS A 164 -0.42 10.15 -7.33
N SER A 165 -0.49 8.85 -6.98
CA SER A 165 -0.97 8.42 -5.66
C SER A 165 -0.12 8.99 -4.52
N TYR A 166 1.20 9.04 -4.69
CA TYR A 166 2.12 9.69 -3.74
C TYR A 166 1.85 11.19 -3.60
N GLN A 167 1.78 11.90 -4.72
CA GLN A 167 1.52 13.34 -4.73
C GLN A 167 0.17 13.69 -4.08
N GLU A 168 -0.88 12.90 -4.36
CA GLU A 168 -2.18 13.05 -3.71
C GLU A 168 -2.10 12.86 -2.18
N ALA A 169 -1.35 11.85 -1.69
CA ALA A 169 -1.18 11.61 -0.27
C ALA A 169 -0.45 12.79 0.41
N VAL A 170 0.62 13.29 -0.20
CA VAL A 170 1.38 14.46 0.28
C VAL A 170 0.49 15.70 0.35
N LEU A 171 -0.27 16.00 -0.71
CA LEU A 171 -1.16 17.16 -0.75
C LEU A 171 -2.25 17.10 0.32
N LYS A 172 -2.85 15.92 0.53
CA LYS A 172 -3.85 15.73 1.57
C LYS A 172 -3.27 15.91 2.96
N ASN A 173 -2.09 15.35 3.23
CA ASN A 173 -1.40 15.47 4.51
C ASN A 173 -1.08 16.94 4.84
N ARG A 174 -0.60 17.71 3.88
CA ARG A 174 -0.35 19.16 4.04
C ARG A 174 -1.63 19.92 4.41
N LYS A 175 -2.76 19.65 3.74
CA LYS A 175 -4.04 20.28 4.05
C LYS A 175 -4.52 19.99 5.47
N VAL A 176 -4.35 18.76 5.95
CA VAL A 176 -4.72 18.38 7.32
C VAL A 176 -3.86 19.08 8.35
N ASN A 177 -2.57 19.27 8.07
CA ASN A 177 -1.62 19.91 8.99
C ASN A 177 -1.64 21.45 8.94
N GLY A 178 -2.54 22.04 8.12
CA GLY A 178 -2.70 23.50 8.04
C GLY A 178 -1.65 24.21 7.19
N ASP A 179 -0.80 23.48 6.50
CA ASP A 179 0.08 24.01 5.45
C ASP A 179 -0.74 24.31 4.19
N THR A 180 -1.63 25.29 4.29
CA THR A 180 -2.17 25.94 3.09
C THR A 180 -1.04 26.78 2.53
N ALA A 181 -0.21 26.19 1.66
CA ALA A 181 0.55 26.99 0.74
C ALA A 181 -0.47 27.83 -0.04
N ASP A 182 -0.32 29.14 0.05
CA ASP A 182 -1.17 30.11 -0.61
C ASP A 182 -1.49 29.67 -2.03
N ASP A 183 -2.77 29.41 -2.31
CA ASP A 183 -3.31 29.25 -3.67
C ASP A 183 -3.34 30.66 -4.35
N ASP A 184 -2.17 31.30 -4.41
CA ASP A 184 -1.96 32.54 -5.18
C ASP A 184 -1.12 32.21 -6.43
N PHE A 185 -1.81 31.65 -7.44
CA PHE A 185 -1.44 31.82 -8.85
C PHE A 185 -2.69 31.82 -9.72
#